data_6b13d3b10f3c9ea2bab7c3a20e9978f5
#
_entry.id   6b13d3b10f3c9ea2bab7c3a20e9978f5
#
_cell.length_a   1.000
_cell.length_b   1.000
_cell.length_c   1.000
_cell.angle_alpha   90.00
_cell.angle_beta   90.00
_cell.angle_gamma   90.00
#
_symmetry.space_group_name_H-M   'P 1'
#
loop_
_entity.id
_entity.type
_entity.pdbx_description
1 polymer ?
#
loop_
_entity_poly.entity_id
_entity_poly.type
_entity_poly.pdbx_seq_one_letter_code
_entity_poly.pdbx_strand_id
1 'polypeptide(L)'
;MRRFAAFAGAALATLCFAAPAVAQDFPTRPITLIVPWPAGGSTDTHLRKLAEIASRHLGQPIVVENKPGGGGMIGPAGMAKNAAPDGYTISQLTVNALRQPHMQKVDWDPFKDFTWIIGVSGYTFGVVVKSDSPMKTFDDVVKYAKANPGKFTFSSTGIGTSPHLLVEQVADKAGIKLLHVPYKGNADSTQALMGGHVMAQSDATGWGKFVDAGTFRLLVTFGEQRTRWGAPTAKELGYDVVSYSPYGIAGPKGMDPRVVKILHDAFKKAMDDPEHKKVLEQLDQVHWYKSTDEYRKWAEETYVSERALVERLGLLAK
;
A
#
# COMPACT_ATOMS: atom_id res chain seq x y z
N MET A 1 -66.42 20.74 -63.46
CA MET A 1 -65.08 20.26 -63.81
C MET A 1 -64.13 20.56 -62.62
N ARG A 2 -63.92 19.63 -61.69
CA ARG A 2 -63.01 19.77 -60.54
C ARG A 2 -62.01 18.65 -60.58
N ARG A 3 -60.73 18.99 -60.72
CA ARG A 3 -59.58 18.06 -60.70
C ARG A 3 -59.15 17.87 -59.23
N PHE A 4 -59.20 16.64 -58.74
CA PHE A 4 -58.60 16.23 -57.48
C PHE A 4 -57.13 15.81 -57.76
N ALA A 5 -56.19 16.52 -57.15
CA ALA A 5 -54.80 16.15 -57.14
C ALA A 5 -54.54 15.30 -55.87
N ALA A 6 -54.11 14.06 -56.03
CA ALA A 6 -53.70 13.18 -54.98
C ALA A 6 -52.22 13.46 -54.60
N PHE A 7 -51.95 13.84 -53.37
CA PHE A 7 -50.60 13.91 -52.76
C PHE A 7 -50.22 12.55 -52.22
N ALA A 8 -49.27 11.89 -52.83
CA ALA A 8 -48.63 10.68 -52.31
C ALA A 8 -47.45 11.15 -51.41
N GLY A 9 -47.62 11.04 -50.09
CA GLY A 9 -46.54 11.28 -49.12
C GLY A 9 -45.64 10.05 -49.00
N ALA A 10 -44.40 10.16 -49.48
CA ALA A 10 -43.37 9.17 -49.25
C ALA A 10 -42.79 9.31 -47.81
N ALA A 11 -43.13 8.40 -46.92
CA ALA A 11 -42.52 8.28 -45.61
C ALA A 11 -41.11 7.63 -45.76
N LEU A 12 -40.08 8.43 -45.67
CA LEU A 12 -38.71 7.94 -45.60
C LEU A 12 -38.41 7.43 -44.21
N ALA A 13 -38.48 6.13 -44.03
CA ALA A 13 -38.08 5.44 -42.79
C ALA A 13 -36.54 5.48 -42.70
N THR A 14 -36.02 6.36 -41.85
CA THR A 14 -34.59 6.42 -41.50
C THR A 14 -34.27 5.24 -40.59
N LEU A 15 -33.77 4.13 -41.15
CA LEU A 15 -33.15 3.07 -40.34
C LEU A 15 -31.85 3.62 -39.75
N CYS A 16 -31.86 4.00 -38.45
CA CYS A 16 -30.64 4.18 -37.68
C CYS A 16 -29.98 2.81 -37.51
N PHE A 17 -28.99 2.51 -38.33
CA PHE A 17 -28.03 1.44 -38.05
C PHE A 17 -27.27 1.84 -36.78
N ALA A 18 -27.66 1.28 -35.63
CA ALA A 18 -26.80 1.26 -34.46
C ALA A 18 -25.55 0.45 -34.83
N ALA A 19 -24.47 1.14 -35.21
CA ALA A 19 -23.17 0.49 -35.34
C ALA A 19 -22.89 -0.24 -34.02
N PRO A 20 -22.48 -1.52 -34.04
CA PRO A 20 -22.01 -2.16 -32.83
C PRO A 20 -20.88 -1.31 -32.27
N ALA A 21 -21.02 -0.84 -31.03
CA ALA A 21 -19.92 -0.23 -30.30
C ALA A 21 -18.81 -1.28 -30.26
N VAL A 22 -17.80 -1.13 -31.11
CA VAL A 22 -16.60 -1.97 -31.05
C VAL A 22 -16.05 -1.74 -29.64
N ALA A 23 -16.09 -2.76 -28.82
CA ALA A 23 -15.51 -2.72 -27.49
C ALA A 23 -14.04 -2.30 -27.69
N GLN A 24 -13.71 -1.10 -27.27
CA GLN A 24 -12.38 -0.54 -27.45
C GLN A 24 -11.40 -1.47 -26.76
N ASP A 25 -10.47 -2.05 -27.53
CA ASP A 25 -9.46 -2.96 -26.98
C ASP A 25 -8.71 -2.23 -25.86
N PHE A 26 -8.80 -2.75 -24.64
CA PHE A 26 -8.07 -2.21 -23.49
C PHE A 26 -6.86 -3.12 -23.20
N PRO A 27 -5.68 -2.53 -22.93
CA PRO A 27 -5.30 -1.11 -23.03
C PRO A 27 -4.75 -0.71 -24.40
N THR A 28 -5.02 0.51 -24.87
CA THR A 28 -4.49 1.07 -26.12
C THR A 28 -3.44 2.17 -25.91
N ARG A 29 -3.18 2.54 -24.67
CA ARG A 29 -2.21 3.57 -24.24
C ARG A 29 -1.59 3.21 -22.89
N PRO A 30 -0.51 3.89 -22.48
CA PRO A 30 0.12 3.65 -21.18
C PRO A 30 -0.84 3.80 -20.01
N ILE A 31 -0.65 2.95 -18.98
CA ILE A 31 -1.39 2.95 -17.72
C ILE A 31 -0.52 3.60 -16.65
N THR A 32 -1.08 4.48 -15.83
CA THR A 32 -0.39 5.06 -14.67
C THR A 32 -0.68 4.22 -13.43
N LEU A 33 0.38 3.73 -12.77
CA LEU A 33 0.31 3.12 -11.44
C LEU A 33 0.81 4.12 -10.40
N ILE A 34 -0.10 4.63 -9.57
CA ILE A 34 0.27 5.50 -8.46
C ILE A 34 0.84 4.65 -7.32
N VAL A 35 2.09 4.97 -6.93
CA VAL A 35 2.76 4.44 -5.75
C VAL A 35 2.74 5.54 -4.68
N PRO A 36 2.01 5.38 -3.56
CA PRO A 36 1.81 6.45 -2.59
C PRO A 36 2.96 6.63 -1.59
N TRP A 37 4.18 6.30 -2.03
CA TRP A 37 5.42 6.39 -1.26
C TRP A 37 6.55 7.01 -2.08
N PRO A 38 7.58 7.61 -1.44
CA PRO A 38 8.74 8.15 -2.14
C PRO A 38 9.46 7.08 -2.96
N ALA A 39 10.06 7.52 -4.06
CA ALA A 39 10.89 6.66 -4.90
C ALA A 39 12.09 6.07 -4.13
N GLY A 40 12.51 4.87 -4.50
CA GLY A 40 13.67 4.17 -3.92
C GLY A 40 13.41 3.44 -2.60
N GLY A 41 12.17 3.47 -2.07
CA GLY A 41 11.73 2.64 -0.97
C GLY A 41 11.40 1.19 -1.42
N SER A 42 11.14 0.30 -0.46
CA SER A 42 10.80 -1.11 -0.76
C SER A 42 9.56 -1.25 -1.64
N THR A 43 8.53 -0.46 -1.39
CA THR A 43 7.30 -0.46 -2.18
C THR A 43 7.54 -0.02 -3.63
N ASP A 44 8.29 1.07 -3.81
CA ASP A 44 8.61 1.57 -5.14
C ASP A 44 9.42 0.54 -5.94
N THR A 45 10.44 -0.06 -5.31
CA THR A 45 11.25 -1.13 -5.91
C THR A 45 10.38 -2.32 -6.33
N HIS A 46 9.50 -2.79 -5.44
CA HIS A 46 8.61 -3.92 -5.72
C HIS A 46 7.63 -3.60 -6.86
N LEU A 47 6.88 -2.49 -6.74
CA LEU A 47 5.80 -2.18 -7.68
C LEU A 47 6.33 -1.76 -9.07
N ARG A 48 7.53 -1.17 -9.17
CA ARG A 48 8.19 -0.95 -10.48
C ARG A 48 8.49 -2.26 -11.18
N LYS A 49 9.03 -3.26 -10.48
CA LYS A 49 9.30 -4.57 -11.09
C LYS A 49 7.99 -5.27 -11.45
N LEU A 50 7.00 -5.26 -10.59
CA LEU A 50 5.69 -5.84 -10.87
C LEU A 50 5.02 -5.17 -12.10
N ALA A 51 5.07 -3.83 -12.19
CA ALA A 51 4.55 -3.05 -13.32
C ALA A 51 5.30 -3.35 -14.63
N GLU A 52 6.62 -3.45 -14.59
CA GLU A 52 7.45 -3.81 -15.75
C GLU A 52 7.02 -5.16 -16.32
N ILE A 53 6.86 -6.18 -15.47
CA ILE A 53 6.47 -7.52 -15.91
C ILE A 53 5.01 -7.54 -16.40
N ALA A 54 4.08 -6.90 -15.66
CA ALA A 54 2.68 -6.82 -16.08
C ALA A 54 2.49 -6.10 -17.41
N SER A 55 3.35 -5.11 -17.72
CA SER A 55 3.36 -4.42 -19.02
C SER A 55 3.59 -5.37 -20.20
N ARG A 56 4.42 -6.40 -20.02
CA ARG A 56 4.68 -7.44 -21.05
C ARG A 56 3.40 -8.21 -21.38
N HIS A 57 2.51 -8.42 -20.41
CA HIS A 57 1.25 -9.14 -20.57
C HIS A 57 0.11 -8.27 -21.09
N LEU A 58 0.19 -6.94 -20.89
CA LEU A 58 -0.81 -5.98 -21.35
C LEU A 58 -0.52 -5.45 -22.75
N GLY A 59 0.72 -5.59 -23.23
CA GLY A 59 1.15 -4.97 -24.51
C GLY A 59 1.24 -3.44 -24.47
N GLN A 60 1.05 -2.83 -23.27
CA GLN A 60 1.18 -1.40 -23.03
C GLN A 60 1.97 -1.17 -21.74
N PRO A 61 2.79 -0.12 -21.67
CA PRO A 61 3.58 0.17 -20.49
C PRO A 61 2.70 0.59 -19.30
N ILE A 62 3.07 0.11 -18.10
CA ILE A 62 2.59 0.66 -16.84
C ILE A 62 3.66 1.60 -16.30
N VAL A 63 3.34 2.89 -16.23
CA VAL A 63 4.24 3.95 -15.75
C VAL A 63 3.98 4.19 -14.27
N VAL A 64 5.01 4.05 -13.45
CA VAL A 64 4.93 4.29 -12.00
C VAL A 64 5.08 5.78 -11.70
N GLU A 65 4.09 6.35 -11.01
CA GLU A 65 4.08 7.73 -10.50
C GLU A 65 4.08 7.73 -8.97
N ASN A 66 5.09 8.35 -8.34
CA ASN A 66 5.16 8.44 -6.89
C ASN A 66 4.36 9.65 -6.38
N LYS A 67 3.34 9.42 -5.54
CA LYS A 67 2.50 10.46 -4.89
C LYS A 67 2.43 10.24 -3.37
N PRO A 68 3.53 10.53 -2.64
CA PRO A 68 3.62 10.25 -1.21
C PRO A 68 2.83 11.24 -0.35
N GLY A 69 2.57 10.81 0.90
CA GLY A 69 1.98 11.64 1.95
C GLY A 69 0.62 11.14 2.44
N GLY A 70 0.14 11.73 3.55
CA GLY A 70 -1.12 11.34 4.18
C GLY A 70 -1.16 9.87 4.62
N GLY A 71 -0.03 9.32 5.09
CA GLY A 71 0.05 7.88 5.42
C GLY A 71 -0.17 6.98 4.21
N GLY A 72 0.21 7.44 2.99
CA GLY A 72 0.01 6.70 1.74
C GLY A 72 -1.38 6.88 1.13
N MET A 73 -2.13 7.92 1.50
CA MET A 73 -3.49 8.12 0.97
C MET A 73 -3.65 9.33 0.04
N ILE A 74 -2.68 10.26 -0.05
CA ILE A 74 -2.80 11.42 -0.97
C ILE A 74 -2.99 10.95 -2.42
N GLY A 75 -2.15 10.05 -2.90
CA GLY A 75 -2.24 9.52 -4.26
C GLY A 75 -3.55 8.77 -4.53
N PRO A 76 -3.88 7.71 -3.75
CA PRO A 76 -5.10 6.94 -3.93
C PRO A 76 -6.38 7.76 -3.81
N ALA A 77 -6.49 8.66 -2.80
CA ALA A 77 -7.66 9.52 -2.64
C ALA A 77 -7.80 10.50 -3.80
N GLY A 78 -6.67 11.07 -4.28
CA GLY A 78 -6.64 11.91 -5.47
C GLY A 78 -7.11 11.15 -6.73
N MET A 79 -6.71 9.91 -6.91
CA MET A 79 -7.20 9.04 -7.99
C MET A 79 -8.70 8.80 -7.87
N ALA A 80 -9.18 8.41 -6.69
CA ALA A 80 -10.60 8.11 -6.47
C ALA A 80 -11.52 9.28 -6.84
N LYS A 81 -11.05 10.51 -6.63
CA LYS A 81 -11.82 11.73 -6.93
C LYS A 81 -11.75 12.18 -8.38
N ASN A 82 -10.59 12.04 -9.03
CA ASN A 82 -10.29 12.76 -10.25
C ASN A 82 -10.06 11.87 -11.47
N ALA A 83 -9.79 10.57 -11.27
CA ALA A 83 -9.52 9.67 -12.39
C ALA A 83 -10.80 9.10 -12.99
N ALA A 84 -10.83 8.95 -14.32
CA ALA A 84 -11.88 8.22 -15.01
C ALA A 84 -11.81 6.72 -14.66
N PRO A 85 -12.96 6.01 -14.59
CA PRO A 85 -13.00 4.59 -14.26
C PRO A 85 -12.67 3.69 -15.48
N ASP A 86 -11.72 4.11 -16.31
CA ASP A 86 -11.35 3.49 -17.57
C ASP A 86 -10.15 2.54 -17.50
N GLY A 87 -9.54 2.39 -16.31
CA GLY A 87 -8.41 1.49 -16.06
C GLY A 87 -7.03 2.09 -16.36
N TYR A 88 -6.95 3.31 -16.87
CA TYR A 88 -5.66 3.95 -17.19
C TYR A 88 -5.00 4.67 -16.02
N THR A 89 -5.70 4.80 -14.90
CA THR A 89 -5.11 5.26 -13.64
C THR A 89 -5.50 4.30 -12.53
N ILE A 90 -4.52 3.62 -11.98
CA ILE A 90 -4.66 2.67 -10.88
C ILE A 90 -3.68 3.04 -9.77
N SER A 91 -3.90 2.53 -8.57
CA SER A 91 -3.05 2.85 -7.42
C SER A 91 -2.82 1.65 -6.53
N GLN A 92 -1.67 1.62 -5.87
CA GLN A 92 -1.53 0.80 -4.68
C GLN A 92 -2.55 1.25 -3.62
N LEU A 93 -3.17 0.27 -2.95
CA LEU A 93 -4.02 0.51 -1.79
C LEU A 93 -3.55 -0.37 -0.63
N THR A 94 -3.31 0.26 0.52
CA THR A 94 -2.80 -0.39 1.73
C THR A 94 -3.88 -0.45 2.81
N VAL A 95 -3.61 -1.14 3.91
CA VAL A 95 -4.47 -1.16 5.10
C VAL A 95 -4.80 0.24 5.65
N ASN A 96 -4.00 1.26 5.33
CA ASN A 96 -4.27 2.63 5.76
C ASN A 96 -5.56 3.22 5.16
N ALA A 97 -5.98 2.75 3.99
CA ALA A 97 -7.28 3.12 3.42
C ALA A 97 -8.46 2.65 4.28
N LEU A 98 -8.25 1.56 5.02
CA LEU A 98 -9.24 0.96 5.92
C LEU A 98 -9.15 1.52 7.34
N ARG A 99 -7.97 1.92 7.77
CA ARG A 99 -7.68 2.42 9.12
C ARG A 99 -7.99 3.89 9.32
N GLN A 100 -7.57 4.75 8.40
CA GLN A 100 -7.66 6.22 8.56
C GLN A 100 -9.09 6.73 8.76
N PRO A 101 -10.14 6.18 8.14
CA PRO A 101 -11.52 6.60 8.42
C PRO A 101 -11.94 6.45 9.89
N HIS A 102 -11.27 5.58 10.66
CA HIS A 102 -11.52 5.45 12.11
C HIS A 102 -10.74 6.46 12.95
N MET A 103 -9.63 7.01 12.40
CA MET A 103 -8.73 7.89 13.14
C MET A 103 -8.98 9.37 12.90
N GLN A 104 -9.56 9.72 11.76
CA GLN A 104 -9.79 11.11 11.36
C GLN A 104 -10.90 11.22 10.32
N LYS A 105 -11.46 12.40 10.17
CA LYS A 105 -12.36 12.68 9.05
C LYS A 105 -11.57 12.60 7.75
N VAL A 106 -12.01 11.75 6.86
CA VAL A 106 -11.46 11.59 5.50
C VAL A 106 -12.54 11.92 4.47
N ASP A 107 -12.14 12.16 3.25
CA ASP A 107 -13.01 12.52 2.13
C ASP A 107 -13.14 11.39 1.08
N TRP A 108 -12.89 10.16 1.50
CA TRP A 108 -13.13 8.92 0.74
C TRP A 108 -13.79 7.86 1.61
N ASP A 109 -14.47 6.92 0.95
CA ASP A 109 -14.99 5.69 1.53
C ASP A 109 -14.29 4.50 0.86
N PRO A 110 -13.64 3.59 1.61
CA PRO A 110 -12.86 2.50 1.02
C PRO A 110 -13.68 1.55 0.16
N PHE A 111 -14.99 1.48 0.37
CA PHE A 111 -15.88 0.54 -0.33
C PHE A 111 -16.74 1.18 -1.42
N LYS A 112 -16.89 2.52 -1.40
CA LYS A 112 -17.70 3.25 -2.37
C LYS A 112 -16.88 3.97 -3.42
N ASP A 113 -15.63 4.35 -3.11
CA ASP A 113 -14.82 5.21 -3.98
C ASP A 113 -13.70 4.47 -4.70
N PHE A 114 -13.48 3.18 -4.38
CA PHE A 114 -12.47 2.34 -5.01
C PHE A 114 -13.06 1.09 -5.63
N THR A 115 -12.49 0.67 -6.77
CA THR A 115 -12.66 -0.65 -7.36
C THR A 115 -11.44 -1.49 -7.00
N TRP A 116 -11.63 -2.53 -6.20
CA TRP A 116 -10.56 -3.47 -5.80
C TRP A 116 -10.21 -4.36 -6.99
N ILE A 117 -8.91 -4.52 -7.30
CA ILE A 117 -8.45 -5.28 -8.48
C ILE A 117 -7.78 -6.58 -8.05
N ILE A 118 -6.70 -6.50 -7.28
CA ILE A 118 -5.90 -7.68 -6.90
C ILE A 118 -5.07 -7.38 -5.64
N GLY A 119 -5.00 -8.34 -4.71
CA GLY A 119 -4.01 -8.36 -3.63
C GLY A 119 -2.68 -8.89 -4.14
N VAL A 120 -1.56 -8.23 -3.81
CA VAL A 120 -0.27 -8.56 -4.44
C VAL A 120 0.83 -8.93 -3.47
N SER A 121 0.91 -8.31 -2.30
CA SER A 121 2.00 -8.54 -1.34
C SER A 121 1.63 -8.11 0.07
N GLY A 122 2.53 -8.34 1.02
CA GLY A 122 2.46 -7.82 2.39
C GLY A 122 3.83 -7.35 2.85
N TYR A 123 3.84 -6.38 3.76
CA TYR A 123 5.07 -5.83 4.30
C TYR A 123 5.56 -6.65 5.50
N THR A 124 6.86 -6.88 5.52
CA THR A 124 7.57 -7.20 6.75
C THR A 124 8.12 -5.91 7.35
N PHE A 125 7.81 -5.66 8.61
CA PHE A 125 8.28 -4.48 9.33
C PHE A 125 9.33 -4.83 10.37
N GLY A 126 10.20 -3.86 10.66
CA GLY A 126 11.21 -4.00 11.71
C GLY A 126 11.67 -2.65 12.23
N VAL A 127 12.36 -2.68 13.37
CA VAL A 127 13.01 -1.51 13.99
C VAL A 127 14.49 -1.63 13.81
N VAL A 128 15.09 -0.62 13.17
CA VAL A 128 16.53 -0.49 12.97
C VAL A 128 17.10 0.73 13.69
N VAL A 129 18.36 0.64 14.08
CA VAL A 129 19.18 1.73 14.60
C VAL A 129 20.46 1.83 13.79
N LYS A 130 21.22 2.90 13.94
CA LYS A 130 22.58 2.97 13.39
C LYS A 130 23.47 1.90 14.04
N SER A 131 24.40 1.33 13.30
CA SER A 131 25.30 0.27 13.81
C SER A 131 26.18 0.73 14.97
N ASP A 132 26.53 2.01 15.03
CA ASP A 132 27.28 2.64 16.11
C ASP A 132 26.41 3.01 17.32
N SER A 133 25.08 2.87 17.22
CA SER A 133 24.16 3.11 18.35
C SER A 133 24.54 2.28 19.57
N PRO A 134 24.40 2.82 20.80
CA PRO A 134 24.54 2.03 22.03
C PRO A 134 23.48 0.94 22.18
N MET A 135 22.34 1.03 21.47
CA MET A 135 21.28 0.02 21.46
C MET A 135 21.72 -1.16 20.58
N LYS A 136 22.06 -2.28 21.22
CA LYS A 136 22.49 -3.52 20.53
C LYS A 136 21.35 -4.52 20.35
N THR A 137 20.35 -4.44 21.22
CA THR A 137 19.17 -5.28 21.26
C THR A 137 17.91 -4.42 21.46
N PHE A 138 16.74 -4.98 21.24
CA PHE A 138 15.48 -4.29 21.56
C PHE A 138 15.29 -4.12 23.07
N ASP A 139 15.84 -5.03 23.88
CA ASP A 139 15.83 -4.91 25.35
C ASP A 139 16.61 -3.67 25.83
N ASP A 140 17.69 -3.29 25.15
CA ASP A 140 18.41 -2.04 25.44
C ASP A 140 17.52 -0.81 25.21
N VAL A 141 16.70 -0.83 24.16
CA VAL A 141 15.70 0.23 23.91
C VAL A 141 14.70 0.30 25.06
N VAL A 142 14.19 -0.85 25.50
CA VAL A 142 13.24 -0.92 26.61
C VAL A 142 13.85 -0.39 27.89
N LYS A 143 15.08 -0.80 28.23
CA LYS A 143 15.81 -0.30 29.42
C LYS A 143 16.04 1.20 29.36
N TYR A 144 16.50 1.69 28.21
CA TYR A 144 16.71 3.12 28.02
C TYR A 144 15.43 3.93 28.18
N ALA A 145 14.34 3.48 27.53
CA ALA A 145 13.05 4.16 27.57
C ALA A 145 12.40 4.16 28.97
N LYS A 146 12.60 3.09 29.76
CA LYS A 146 12.19 3.06 31.18
C LYS A 146 12.95 4.09 32.04
N ALA A 147 14.25 4.23 31.80
CA ALA A 147 15.07 5.22 32.50
C ALA A 147 14.84 6.65 31.99
N ASN A 148 14.39 6.82 30.75
CA ASN A 148 14.25 8.11 30.07
C ASN A 148 12.90 8.19 29.31
N PRO A 149 11.76 8.25 30.00
CA PRO A 149 10.44 8.22 29.35
C PRO A 149 10.28 9.36 28.33
N GLY A 150 9.87 9.02 27.08
CA GLY A 150 9.65 9.96 26.00
C GLY A 150 10.93 10.57 25.38
N LYS A 151 12.12 10.05 25.71
CA LYS A 151 13.39 10.55 25.14
C LYS A 151 13.89 9.69 23.97
N PHE A 152 13.48 8.43 23.87
CA PHE A 152 13.86 7.60 22.74
C PHE A 152 12.97 7.93 21.54
N THR A 153 13.59 8.50 20.49
CA THR A 153 12.88 8.91 19.27
C THR A 153 12.89 7.79 18.23
N PHE A 154 11.75 7.56 17.58
CA PHE A 154 11.68 6.67 16.43
C PHE A 154 10.91 7.32 15.29
N SER A 155 11.35 7.08 14.07
CA SER A 155 10.66 7.51 12.85
C SER A 155 9.77 6.40 12.28
N SER A 156 8.75 6.79 11.53
CA SER A 156 7.95 5.92 10.67
C SER A 156 7.45 6.66 9.43
N THR A 157 6.74 5.96 8.55
CA THR A 157 6.13 6.50 7.32
C THR A 157 4.86 7.34 7.57
N GLY A 158 4.61 7.75 8.80
CA GLY A 158 3.51 8.65 9.16
C GLY A 158 2.65 8.18 10.33
N ILE A 159 1.85 9.10 10.85
CA ILE A 159 0.92 8.83 11.95
C ILE A 159 -0.13 7.82 11.52
N GLY A 160 -0.40 6.81 12.37
CA GLY A 160 -1.41 5.79 12.12
C GLY A 160 -1.00 4.73 11.09
N THR A 161 0.20 4.80 10.52
CA THR A 161 0.71 3.74 9.63
C THR A 161 1.09 2.49 10.41
N SER A 162 1.15 1.33 9.75
CA SER A 162 1.49 0.08 10.44
C SER A 162 2.82 0.14 11.18
N PRO A 163 3.93 0.67 10.63
CA PRO A 163 5.18 0.75 11.38
C PRO A 163 5.11 1.67 12.62
N HIS A 164 4.25 2.70 12.62
CA HIS A 164 3.99 3.49 13.83
C HIS A 164 3.25 2.66 14.87
N LEU A 165 2.09 2.07 14.50
CA LEU A 165 1.22 1.40 15.45
C LEU A 165 1.82 0.11 16.02
N LEU A 166 2.71 -0.57 15.27
CA LEU A 166 3.41 -1.76 15.77
C LEU A 166 4.36 -1.41 16.91
N VAL A 167 5.10 -0.31 16.79
CA VAL A 167 5.98 0.17 17.87
C VAL A 167 5.16 0.64 19.07
N GLU A 168 4.05 1.35 18.86
CA GLU A 168 3.16 1.78 19.96
C GLU A 168 2.55 0.58 20.71
N GLN A 169 2.14 -0.46 19.99
CA GLN A 169 1.63 -1.69 20.62
C GLN A 169 2.69 -2.38 21.50
N VAL A 170 3.94 -2.43 21.02
CA VAL A 170 5.03 -3.01 21.81
C VAL A 170 5.38 -2.09 22.98
N ALA A 171 5.39 -0.77 22.78
CA ALA A 171 5.66 0.20 23.83
C ALA A 171 4.63 0.12 24.96
N ASP A 172 3.34 -0.03 24.63
CA ASP A 172 2.25 -0.23 25.59
C ASP A 172 2.47 -1.52 26.40
N LYS A 173 2.70 -2.66 25.71
CA LYS A 173 2.97 -3.95 26.37
C LYS A 173 4.23 -3.96 27.24
N ALA A 174 5.27 -3.20 26.85
CA ALA A 174 6.53 -3.07 27.59
C ALA A 174 6.45 -2.04 28.74
N GLY A 175 5.37 -1.26 28.82
CA GLY A 175 5.21 -0.18 29.80
C GLY A 175 6.22 0.94 29.62
N ILE A 176 6.52 1.33 28.36
CA ILE A 176 7.50 2.37 28.01
C ILE A 176 6.85 3.51 27.22
N LYS A 177 7.48 4.69 27.27
CA LYS A 177 7.09 5.84 26.46
C LYS A 177 8.18 6.18 25.46
N LEU A 178 7.84 6.14 24.17
CA LEU A 178 8.70 6.53 23.08
C LEU A 178 8.20 7.85 22.46
N LEU A 179 9.02 8.51 21.65
CA LEU A 179 8.65 9.72 20.91
C LEU A 179 8.64 9.42 19.42
N HIS A 180 7.46 9.38 18.83
CA HIS A 180 7.27 9.16 17.41
C HIS A 180 7.54 10.44 16.61
N VAL A 181 8.34 10.32 15.53
CA VAL A 181 8.64 11.38 14.56
C VAL A 181 8.18 10.92 13.18
N PRO A 182 7.03 11.41 12.67
CA PRO A 182 6.49 10.97 11.38
C PRO A 182 7.24 11.57 10.19
N TYR A 183 7.46 10.75 9.16
CA TYR A 183 7.99 11.15 7.85
C TYR A 183 7.02 10.76 6.72
N LYS A 184 7.27 11.24 5.49
CA LYS A 184 6.39 10.96 4.34
C LYS A 184 6.58 9.54 3.76
N GLY A 185 7.66 8.86 4.11
CA GLY A 185 7.96 7.52 3.62
C GLY A 185 9.33 7.00 4.04
N ASN A 186 9.65 5.78 3.57
CA ASN A 186 10.86 5.05 3.93
C ASN A 186 12.16 5.85 3.66
N ALA A 187 12.28 6.47 2.47
CA ALA A 187 13.51 7.19 2.09
C ALA A 187 13.81 8.35 3.06
N ASP A 188 12.81 9.19 3.36
CA ASP A 188 12.98 10.33 4.27
C ASP A 188 13.29 9.86 5.70
N SER A 189 12.60 8.83 6.16
CA SER A 189 12.80 8.21 7.48
C SER A 189 14.20 7.61 7.62
N THR A 190 14.72 6.97 6.56
CA THR A 190 16.08 6.42 6.51
C THR A 190 17.13 7.53 6.58
N GLN A 191 16.93 8.62 5.83
CA GLN A 191 17.86 9.77 5.89
C GLN A 191 17.89 10.40 7.28
N ALA A 192 16.73 10.50 7.94
CA ALA A 192 16.65 11.02 9.30
C ALA A 192 17.44 10.16 10.31
N LEU A 193 17.36 8.83 10.19
CA LEU A 193 18.15 7.93 11.02
C LEU A 193 19.66 8.06 10.71
N MET A 194 20.04 8.10 9.44
CA MET A 194 21.44 8.29 9.02
C MET A 194 22.02 9.60 9.55
N GLY A 195 21.24 10.68 9.48
CA GLY A 195 21.61 12.01 9.98
C GLY A 195 21.57 12.16 11.51
N GLY A 196 21.11 11.12 12.25
CA GLY A 196 21.01 11.19 13.71
C GLY A 196 19.85 12.06 14.23
N HIS A 197 18.89 12.42 13.37
CA HIS A 197 17.71 13.19 13.77
C HIS A 197 16.71 12.37 14.58
N VAL A 198 16.79 11.04 14.48
CA VAL A 198 16.06 10.05 15.28
C VAL A 198 17.00 8.94 15.73
N MET A 199 16.66 8.27 16.82
CA MET A 199 17.48 7.17 17.37
C MET A 199 17.19 5.83 16.70
N ALA A 200 15.97 5.64 16.18
CA ALA A 200 15.55 4.43 15.48
C ALA A 200 14.62 4.75 14.31
N GLN A 201 14.48 3.80 13.40
CA GLN A 201 13.47 3.79 12.33
C GLN A 201 12.63 2.52 12.46
N SER A 202 11.31 2.67 12.45
CA SER A 202 10.35 1.57 12.24
C SER A 202 9.78 1.67 10.85
N ASP A 203 10.00 0.66 10.01
CA ASP A 203 9.54 0.69 8.62
C ASP A 203 9.50 -0.69 7.98
N ALA A 204 9.00 -0.77 6.74
CA ALA A 204 9.16 -1.93 5.88
C ALA A 204 10.64 -2.10 5.46
N THR A 205 10.96 -3.24 4.87
CA THR A 205 12.32 -3.75 4.63
C THR A 205 13.22 -2.94 3.70
N GLY A 206 12.83 -1.72 3.31
CA GLY A 206 13.72 -0.77 2.60
C GLY A 206 15.02 -0.44 3.34
N TRP A 207 15.06 -0.66 4.64
CA TRP A 207 16.27 -0.57 5.47
C TRP A 207 17.24 -1.77 5.27
N GLY A 208 16.78 -2.87 4.67
CA GLY A 208 17.55 -4.12 4.56
C GLY A 208 18.91 -3.94 3.90
N LYS A 209 19.00 -3.19 2.81
CA LYS A 209 20.28 -2.88 2.14
C LYS A 209 21.31 -2.18 3.06
N PHE A 210 20.84 -1.42 4.04
CA PHE A 210 21.70 -0.73 5.02
C PHE A 210 22.12 -1.69 6.14
N VAL A 211 21.29 -2.68 6.46
CA VAL A 211 21.69 -3.78 7.37
C VAL A 211 22.72 -4.66 6.70
N ASP A 212 22.52 -5.03 5.42
CA ASP A 212 23.48 -5.80 4.63
C ASP A 212 24.85 -5.10 4.51
N ALA A 213 24.83 -3.76 4.38
CA ALA A 213 26.04 -2.93 4.33
C ALA A 213 26.68 -2.66 5.72
N GLY A 214 26.09 -3.17 6.81
CA GLY A 214 26.59 -2.92 8.16
C GLY A 214 26.38 -1.48 8.68
N THR A 215 25.61 -0.64 7.96
CA THR A 215 25.30 0.73 8.37
C THR A 215 24.24 0.80 9.46
N PHE A 216 23.24 -0.11 9.38
CA PHE A 216 22.18 -0.24 10.37
C PHE A 216 22.24 -1.60 11.07
N ARG A 217 21.65 -1.65 12.25
CA ARG A 217 21.39 -2.87 13.02
C ARG A 217 19.88 -3.05 13.16
N LEU A 218 19.38 -4.22 12.76
CA LEU A 218 18.01 -4.64 12.99
C LEU A 218 17.86 -5.15 14.42
N LEU A 219 16.94 -4.60 15.19
CA LEU A 219 16.72 -4.95 16.59
C LEU A 219 15.56 -5.92 16.78
N VAL A 220 14.49 -5.76 16.00
CA VAL A 220 13.26 -6.57 16.11
C VAL A 220 12.49 -6.51 14.81
N THR A 221 11.75 -7.57 14.49
CA THR A 221 10.77 -7.62 13.40
C THR A 221 9.38 -7.94 13.94
N PHE A 222 8.35 -7.69 13.13
CA PHE A 222 6.93 -7.90 13.50
C PHE A 222 6.26 -9.02 12.70
N GLY A 223 7.04 -9.91 12.07
CA GLY A 223 6.53 -11.11 11.40
C GLY A 223 6.33 -12.28 12.38
N GLU A 224 5.68 -13.34 11.89
CA GLU A 224 5.57 -14.62 12.65
C GLU A 224 6.93 -15.32 12.77
N GLN A 225 7.80 -15.10 11.80
CA GLN A 225 9.12 -15.71 11.73
C GLN A 225 10.20 -14.65 11.56
N ARG A 226 11.43 -14.99 11.92
CA ARG A 226 12.58 -14.13 11.67
C ARG A 226 12.80 -13.95 10.18
N THR A 227 13.23 -12.76 9.81
CA THR A 227 13.69 -12.43 8.47
C THR A 227 15.08 -13.02 8.21
N ARG A 228 15.55 -12.94 6.97
CA ARG A 228 16.89 -13.36 6.58
C ARG A 228 18.03 -12.66 7.35
N TRP A 229 17.75 -11.52 7.97
CA TRP A 229 18.70 -10.79 8.82
C TRP A 229 18.81 -11.30 10.26
N GLY A 230 17.97 -12.27 10.65
CA GLY A 230 18.11 -13.05 11.88
C GLY A 230 17.73 -12.37 13.18
N ALA A 231 17.32 -11.10 13.18
CA ALA A 231 16.84 -10.43 14.37
C ALA A 231 15.58 -11.11 14.94
N PRO A 232 15.37 -11.09 16.27
CA PRO A 232 14.19 -11.70 16.88
C PRO A 232 12.91 -11.02 16.41
N THR A 233 11.81 -11.77 16.42
CA THR A 233 10.46 -11.19 16.27
C THR A 233 9.98 -10.60 17.59
N ALA A 234 9.03 -9.66 17.54
CA ALA A 234 8.39 -9.13 18.75
C ALA A 234 7.75 -10.24 19.57
N LYS A 235 7.18 -11.26 18.90
CA LYS A 235 6.58 -12.44 19.54
C LYS A 235 7.62 -13.29 20.33
N GLU A 236 8.81 -13.51 19.76
CA GLU A 236 9.92 -14.19 20.44
C GLU A 236 10.41 -13.42 21.66
N LEU A 237 10.29 -12.08 21.65
CA LEU A 237 10.61 -11.21 22.78
C LEU A 237 9.49 -11.12 23.82
N GLY A 238 8.39 -11.88 23.67
CA GLY A 238 7.26 -11.92 24.57
C GLY A 238 6.19 -10.85 24.33
N TYR A 239 6.33 -10.06 23.26
CA TYR A 239 5.30 -9.10 22.83
C TYR A 239 4.44 -9.74 21.76
N ASP A 240 3.24 -10.17 22.08
CA ASP A 240 2.28 -10.72 21.10
C ASP A 240 1.79 -9.60 20.15
N VAL A 241 2.67 -9.22 19.22
CA VAL A 241 2.46 -8.21 18.16
C VAL A 241 3.00 -8.73 16.86
N VAL A 242 2.10 -9.01 15.92
CA VAL A 242 2.43 -9.54 14.59
C VAL A 242 1.64 -8.77 13.53
N SER A 243 2.27 -8.45 12.42
CA SER A 243 1.61 -7.84 11.27
C SER A 243 2.38 -8.07 9.97
N TYR A 244 1.62 -8.42 8.92
CA TYR A 244 2.11 -8.48 7.55
C TYR A 244 1.61 -7.34 6.67
N SER A 245 0.68 -6.51 7.17
CA SER A 245 0.07 -5.36 6.49
C SER A 245 -0.06 -5.55 4.96
N PRO A 246 -0.98 -6.39 4.50
CA PRO A 246 -1.16 -6.66 3.08
C PRO A 246 -1.55 -5.42 2.28
N TYR A 247 -1.23 -5.45 0.98
CA TYR A 247 -1.62 -4.42 0.04
C TYR A 247 -1.88 -4.99 -1.36
N GLY A 248 -2.57 -4.22 -2.18
CA GLY A 248 -2.87 -4.58 -3.54
C GLY A 248 -3.05 -3.38 -4.44
N ILE A 249 -3.65 -3.62 -5.58
CA ILE A 249 -3.94 -2.63 -6.60
C ILE A 249 -5.45 -2.37 -6.63
N ALA A 250 -5.83 -1.10 -6.72
CA ALA A 250 -7.21 -0.65 -6.89
C ALA A 250 -7.27 0.47 -7.94
N GLY A 251 -8.46 0.69 -8.48
CA GLY A 251 -8.77 1.81 -9.34
C GLY A 251 -9.87 2.69 -8.76
N PRO A 252 -10.31 3.75 -9.48
CA PRO A 252 -11.45 4.55 -9.08
C PRO A 252 -12.75 3.74 -9.15
N LYS A 253 -13.79 4.20 -8.47
CA LYS A 253 -15.11 3.53 -8.44
C LYS A 253 -15.69 3.34 -9.84
N GLY A 254 -16.40 2.23 -10.04
CA GLY A 254 -17.22 2.01 -11.24
C GLY A 254 -16.45 1.60 -12.49
N MET A 255 -15.26 1.01 -12.34
CA MET A 255 -14.54 0.41 -13.47
C MET A 255 -15.34 -0.74 -14.11
N ASP A 256 -15.26 -0.86 -15.44
CA ASP A 256 -15.84 -1.99 -16.18
C ASP A 256 -15.22 -3.30 -15.68
N PRO A 257 -16.02 -4.31 -15.29
CA PRO A 257 -15.52 -5.62 -14.83
C PRO A 257 -14.56 -6.30 -15.81
N ARG A 258 -14.70 -6.06 -17.12
CA ARG A 258 -13.79 -6.60 -18.15
C ARG A 258 -12.41 -5.97 -18.04
N VAL A 259 -12.34 -4.65 -17.82
CA VAL A 259 -11.08 -3.92 -17.59
C VAL A 259 -10.42 -4.38 -16.31
N VAL A 260 -11.20 -4.54 -15.22
CA VAL A 260 -10.71 -5.09 -13.93
C VAL A 260 -10.09 -6.46 -14.15
N LYS A 261 -10.77 -7.35 -14.89
CA LYS A 261 -10.27 -8.70 -15.18
C LYS A 261 -8.96 -8.70 -15.98
N ILE A 262 -8.85 -7.85 -16.99
CA ILE A 262 -7.62 -7.73 -17.82
C ILE A 262 -6.46 -7.28 -16.94
N LEU A 263 -6.65 -6.26 -16.11
CA LEU A 263 -5.63 -5.80 -15.17
C LEU A 263 -5.27 -6.88 -14.15
N HIS A 264 -6.27 -7.49 -13.51
CA HIS A 264 -6.08 -8.59 -12.57
C HIS A 264 -5.21 -9.70 -13.17
N ASP A 265 -5.57 -10.20 -14.37
CA ASP A 265 -4.90 -11.33 -14.98
C ASP A 265 -3.44 -10.98 -15.36
N ALA A 266 -3.18 -9.76 -15.82
CA ALA A 266 -1.83 -9.29 -16.12
C ALA A 266 -0.96 -9.20 -14.86
N PHE A 267 -1.47 -8.62 -13.79
CA PHE A 267 -0.76 -8.56 -12.50
C PHE A 267 -0.58 -9.95 -11.89
N LYS A 268 -1.58 -10.84 -11.99
CA LYS A 268 -1.46 -12.22 -11.50
C LYS A 268 -0.34 -12.98 -12.20
N LYS A 269 -0.26 -12.88 -13.53
CA LYS A 269 0.85 -13.47 -14.30
C LYS A 269 2.20 -12.87 -13.89
N ALA A 270 2.25 -11.55 -13.68
CA ALA A 270 3.47 -10.89 -13.21
C ALA A 270 3.89 -11.33 -11.81
N MET A 271 2.94 -11.60 -10.91
CA MET A 271 3.22 -12.12 -9.56
C MET A 271 3.84 -13.53 -9.60
N ASP A 272 3.50 -14.35 -10.59
CA ASP A 272 4.02 -15.71 -10.74
C ASP A 272 5.40 -15.76 -11.41
N ASP A 273 5.84 -14.65 -12.00
CA ASP A 273 7.12 -14.53 -12.70
C ASP A 273 8.31 -14.71 -11.72
N PRO A 274 9.35 -15.48 -12.08
CA PRO A 274 10.54 -15.65 -11.26
C PRO A 274 11.28 -14.35 -10.93
N GLU A 275 11.29 -13.35 -11.84
CA GLU A 275 11.90 -12.05 -11.58
C GLU A 275 11.18 -11.30 -10.44
N HIS A 276 9.85 -11.37 -10.40
CA HIS A 276 9.07 -10.78 -9.32
C HIS A 276 9.31 -11.50 -7.98
N LYS A 277 9.29 -12.84 -7.97
CA LYS A 277 9.55 -13.63 -6.75
C LYS A 277 10.91 -13.31 -6.15
N LYS A 278 11.93 -13.17 -7.01
CA LYS A 278 13.29 -12.77 -6.59
C LYS A 278 13.30 -11.39 -5.90
N VAL A 279 12.52 -10.43 -6.38
CA VAL A 279 12.42 -9.13 -5.73
C VAL A 279 11.73 -9.23 -4.36
N LEU A 280 10.69 -10.05 -4.23
CA LEU A 280 10.05 -10.30 -2.93
C LEU A 280 11.02 -10.93 -1.93
N GLU A 281 11.82 -11.92 -2.36
CA GLU A 281 12.86 -12.54 -1.54
C GLU A 281 13.93 -11.53 -1.09
N GLN A 282 14.40 -10.67 -2.01
CA GLN A 282 15.37 -9.60 -1.69
C GLN A 282 14.83 -8.60 -0.67
N LEU A 283 13.54 -8.30 -0.75
CA LEU A 283 12.85 -7.38 0.14
C LEU A 283 12.29 -8.06 1.40
N ASP A 284 12.41 -9.40 1.50
CA ASP A 284 11.78 -10.21 2.55
C ASP A 284 10.30 -9.85 2.73
N GLN A 285 9.59 -9.74 1.60
CA GLN A 285 8.17 -9.42 1.53
C GLN A 285 7.34 -10.65 1.20
N VAL A 286 6.13 -10.70 1.72
CA VAL A 286 5.23 -11.85 1.57
C VAL A 286 4.57 -11.84 0.19
N HIS A 287 4.60 -12.97 -0.50
CA HIS A 287 3.71 -13.20 -1.64
C HIS A 287 2.28 -13.38 -1.14
N TRP A 288 1.41 -12.42 -1.40
CA TRP A 288 0.04 -12.41 -0.89
C TRP A 288 -0.95 -12.18 -2.03
N TYR A 289 -1.27 -13.27 -2.73
CA TYR A 289 -2.28 -13.21 -3.78
C TYR A 289 -3.69 -13.24 -3.19
N LYS A 290 -4.54 -12.34 -3.67
CA LYS A 290 -5.98 -12.36 -3.52
C LYS A 290 -6.64 -11.94 -4.82
N SER A 291 -7.63 -12.73 -5.28
CA SER A 291 -8.50 -12.34 -6.39
C SER A 291 -9.27 -11.06 -6.04
N THR A 292 -9.92 -10.45 -7.02
CA THR A 292 -10.73 -9.23 -6.85
C THR A 292 -11.73 -9.38 -5.69
N ASP A 293 -12.49 -10.47 -5.67
CA ASP A 293 -13.51 -10.71 -4.64
C ASP A 293 -12.90 -11.00 -3.27
N GLU A 294 -11.85 -11.82 -3.22
CA GLU A 294 -11.15 -12.14 -1.98
C GLU A 294 -10.43 -10.92 -1.39
N TYR A 295 -9.88 -10.03 -2.24
CA TYR A 295 -9.23 -8.81 -1.79
C TYR A 295 -10.25 -7.84 -1.20
N ARG A 296 -11.43 -7.69 -1.83
CA ARG A 296 -12.52 -6.90 -1.28
C ARG A 296 -13.04 -7.46 0.04
N LYS A 297 -13.27 -8.78 0.10
CA LYS A 297 -13.72 -9.46 1.33
C LYS A 297 -12.72 -9.27 2.47
N TRP A 298 -11.43 -9.48 2.20
CA TRP A 298 -10.38 -9.19 3.17
C TRP A 298 -10.42 -7.75 3.67
N ALA A 299 -10.65 -6.79 2.77
CA ALA A 299 -10.74 -5.39 3.15
C ALA A 299 -11.92 -5.11 4.10
N GLU A 300 -13.09 -5.71 3.84
CA GLU A 300 -14.29 -5.59 4.68
C GLU A 300 -14.02 -6.15 6.10
N GLU A 301 -13.43 -7.33 6.20
CA GLU A 301 -13.05 -7.94 7.47
C GLU A 301 -11.97 -7.11 8.21
N THR A 302 -10.98 -6.61 7.46
CA THR A 302 -9.90 -5.79 8.01
C THR A 302 -10.41 -4.43 8.49
N TYR A 303 -11.36 -3.81 7.82
CA TYR A 303 -11.94 -2.54 8.24
C TYR A 303 -12.52 -2.62 9.67
N VAL A 304 -13.19 -3.73 10.00
CA VAL A 304 -13.75 -3.97 11.34
C VAL A 304 -12.62 -4.16 12.37
N SER A 305 -11.61 -4.98 12.05
CA SER A 305 -10.50 -5.24 12.98
C SER A 305 -9.61 -4.02 13.20
N GLU A 306 -9.44 -3.17 12.18
CA GLU A 306 -8.69 -1.91 12.29
C GLU A 306 -9.38 -0.90 13.22
N ARG A 307 -10.72 -0.85 13.23
CA ARG A 307 -11.46 -0.04 14.21
C ARG A 307 -11.13 -0.46 15.63
N ALA A 308 -11.18 -1.76 15.93
CA ALA A 308 -10.87 -2.29 17.27
C ALA A 308 -9.42 -2.00 17.69
N LEU A 309 -8.47 -2.07 16.74
CA LEU A 309 -7.08 -1.71 16.97
C LEU A 309 -6.94 -0.22 17.33
N VAL A 310 -7.53 0.66 16.53
CA VAL A 310 -7.48 2.11 16.72
C VAL A 310 -8.13 2.53 18.04
N GLU A 311 -9.25 1.90 18.39
CA GLU A 311 -9.93 2.13 19.69
C GLU A 311 -9.06 1.73 20.88
N ARG A 312 -8.47 0.53 20.85
CA ARG A 312 -7.56 0.03 21.90
C ARG A 312 -6.36 0.96 22.12
N LEU A 313 -5.85 1.58 21.05
CA LEU A 313 -4.73 2.53 21.12
C LEU A 313 -5.16 3.96 21.47
N GLY A 314 -6.46 4.21 21.71
CA GLY A 314 -6.97 5.54 22.03
C GLY A 314 -6.88 6.56 20.87
N LEU A 315 -6.86 6.07 19.62
CA LEU A 315 -6.65 6.87 18.40
C LEU A 315 -7.93 7.09 17.57
N LEU A 316 -9.11 6.74 18.11
CA LEU A 316 -10.38 7.01 17.42
C LEU A 316 -10.57 8.50 17.18
N ALA A 317 -11.14 8.82 16.02
CA ALA A 317 -11.62 10.18 15.73
C ALA A 317 -12.61 10.63 16.85
N LYS A 318 -12.39 11.84 17.33
CA LYS A 318 -13.28 12.49 18.33
C LYS A 318 -14.47 13.11 17.63
#